data_ace41cb485278ac0865570467b0e88cb
#
_entry.id   ace41cb485278ac0865570467b0e88cb
#
_cell.length_a   1.000
_cell.length_b   1.000
_cell.length_c   1.000
_cell.angle_alpha   90.00
_cell.angle_beta   90.00
_cell.angle_gamma   90.00
#
_symmetry.space_group_name_H-M   'P 1'
#
loop_
_entity.id
_entity.type
_entity.pdbx_description
1 polymer ?
#
loop_
_entity_poly.entity_id
_entity_poly.type
_entity_poly.pdbx_seq_one_letter_code
_entity_poly.pdbx_strand_id
1 'polypeptide(L)'
;MTLSHLECVRCAARFPVADHPRGCPDCDTAGRNANLFCVYDDTTAPTERLPYVTAPALGEGDTPLLRLPWLEGASVKNEAANPTGSHKDRFAAMVVAHAAASGYERVAISSSGNAGLALAAYAAAAGLRCTVAGYTRLPEPVRERLADLGADLHLFATDAERVGLIRELAARPDTLAVSNIAEPFVGCHPIGIEGYKRIAWEIAGQAAEEVRHVVVPTSRGDLAWGIHRGFAELPGTTPPRLHLVEPFPRLAAVLAGAPVGGHFPGDSGRLSSIAGHTTTVQAHRAVMLSGGSAMVVSSDTADEWYARLCGRGHVWERSSVTVFAAYERLRAEGTIGAGEHAVLVATSHFFKGL
;
A
#
# COMPACT_ATOMS: atom_id res chain seq x y z
N MET A 1 8.68 21.71 8.35
CA MET A 1 8.79 20.44 7.64
C MET A 1 10.13 19.84 8.03
N THR A 2 10.14 18.65 8.57
CA THR A 2 11.36 17.96 9.07
C THR A 2 11.91 16.97 8.05
N LEU A 3 11.32 16.91 6.84
CA LEU A 3 11.79 16.10 5.73
C LEU A 3 13.09 16.69 5.17
N SER A 4 14.17 15.93 5.28
CA SER A 4 15.51 16.36 4.89
C SER A 4 15.74 16.13 3.39
N HIS A 5 15.53 14.92 2.92
CA HIS A 5 15.76 14.53 1.53
C HIS A 5 14.99 13.28 1.16
N LEU A 6 15.03 12.91 -0.11
CA LEU A 6 14.58 11.61 -0.60
C LEU A 6 15.79 10.72 -0.86
N GLU A 7 15.70 9.44 -0.50
CA GLU A 7 16.76 8.46 -0.71
C GLU A 7 16.25 7.27 -1.52
N CYS A 8 17.09 6.73 -2.40
CA CYS A 8 16.73 5.60 -3.24
C CYS A 8 16.71 4.28 -2.45
N VAL A 9 15.61 3.53 -2.56
CA VAL A 9 15.48 2.19 -1.92
C VAL A 9 16.49 1.15 -2.46
N ARG A 10 17.16 1.39 -3.59
CA ARG A 10 18.12 0.47 -4.21
C ARG A 10 19.58 0.93 -4.04
N CYS A 11 19.91 2.12 -4.53
CA CYS A 11 21.28 2.60 -4.63
C CYS A 11 21.69 3.57 -3.53
N ALA A 12 20.76 3.94 -2.62
CA ALA A 12 20.98 4.91 -1.55
C ALA A 12 21.40 6.31 -2.02
N ALA A 13 21.24 6.63 -3.32
CA ALA A 13 21.46 7.98 -3.80
C ALA A 13 20.43 8.93 -3.20
N ARG A 14 20.87 10.15 -2.87
CA ARG A 14 20.06 11.17 -2.18
C ARG A 14 19.68 12.29 -3.13
N PHE A 15 18.45 12.74 -3.02
CA PHE A 15 17.88 13.78 -3.87
C PHE A 15 17.17 14.83 -3.01
N PRO A 16 17.16 16.11 -3.43
CA PRO A 16 16.29 17.11 -2.82
C PRO A 16 14.83 16.65 -2.82
N VAL A 17 14.04 17.18 -1.90
CA VAL A 17 12.59 16.92 -1.85
C VAL A 17 11.95 17.55 -3.08
N ALA A 18 11.59 16.70 -4.03
CA ALA A 18 10.94 17.06 -5.28
C ALA A 18 10.14 15.86 -5.80
N ASP A 19 9.26 16.09 -6.78
CA ASP A 19 8.48 15.02 -7.39
C ASP A 19 9.31 14.29 -8.45
N HIS A 20 9.38 12.97 -8.30
CA HIS A 20 10.13 12.06 -9.16
C HIS A 20 9.17 11.01 -9.74
N PRO A 21 8.39 11.35 -10.79
CA PRO A 21 7.33 10.45 -11.31
C PRO A 21 7.87 9.15 -11.91
N ARG A 22 9.18 9.05 -12.15
CA ARG A 22 9.86 7.83 -12.59
C ARG A 22 10.67 7.13 -11.48
N GLY A 23 10.56 7.59 -10.23
CA GLY A 23 11.36 7.12 -9.10
C GLY A 23 12.79 7.66 -9.11
N CYS A 24 13.76 6.86 -8.70
CA CYS A 24 15.17 7.29 -8.61
C CYS A 24 15.76 7.61 -9.99
N PRO A 25 16.22 8.84 -10.26
CA PRO A 25 16.82 9.23 -11.53
C PRO A 25 18.03 8.38 -11.94
N ASP A 26 18.93 8.09 -10.99
CA ASP A 26 20.14 7.30 -11.25
C ASP A 26 19.81 5.85 -11.63
N CYS A 27 18.83 5.27 -10.94
CA CYS A 27 18.37 3.92 -11.24
C CYS A 27 17.57 3.85 -12.55
N ASP A 28 16.78 4.85 -12.88
CA ASP A 28 16.05 4.95 -14.15
C ASP A 28 17.03 5.03 -15.32
N THR A 29 18.02 5.91 -15.24
CA THR A 29 19.10 6.01 -16.25
C THR A 29 19.87 4.70 -16.43
N ALA A 30 20.07 3.96 -15.35
CA ALA A 30 20.77 2.67 -15.37
C ALA A 30 19.88 1.48 -15.77
N GLY A 31 18.60 1.69 -16.13
CA GLY A 31 17.63 0.64 -16.46
C GLY A 31 17.31 -0.31 -15.30
N ARG A 32 17.46 0.15 -14.06
CA ARG A 32 17.25 -0.61 -12.82
C ARG A 32 16.28 0.10 -11.90
N ASN A 33 15.10 0.43 -12.39
CA ASN A 33 14.13 1.28 -11.74
C ASN A 33 13.88 0.92 -10.26
N ALA A 34 13.82 1.95 -9.42
CA ALA A 34 13.55 1.83 -8.00
C ALA A 34 12.85 3.09 -7.48
N ASN A 35 12.06 2.95 -6.43
CA ASN A 35 11.41 4.08 -5.79
C ASN A 35 12.36 4.86 -4.87
N LEU A 36 11.90 6.01 -4.45
CA LEU A 36 12.49 6.83 -3.39
C LEU A 36 11.69 6.66 -2.09
N PHE A 37 12.28 7.04 -0.98
CA PHE A 37 11.62 7.15 0.32
C PHE A 37 12.08 8.40 1.07
N CYS A 38 11.26 8.86 2.01
CA CYS A 38 11.52 10.06 2.79
C CYS A 38 12.54 9.81 3.91
N VAL A 39 13.47 10.74 4.09
CA VAL A 39 14.45 10.75 5.19
C VAL A 39 14.27 12.04 5.97
N TYR A 40 14.23 11.94 7.30
CA TYR A 40 13.97 13.03 8.23
C TYR A 40 15.23 13.37 9.01
N ASP A 41 15.26 14.60 9.54
CA ASP A 41 16.32 15.01 10.44
C ASP A 41 16.26 14.22 11.76
N ASP A 42 17.41 13.88 12.32
CA ASP A 42 17.53 13.07 13.54
C ASP A 42 16.88 13.70 14.78
N THR A 43 16.65 15.01 14.75
CA THR A 43 16.00 15.76 15.84
C THR A 43 14.47 15.57 15.87
N THR A 44 13.87 14.99 14.81
CA THR A 44 12.42 14.77 14.73
C THR A 44 12.04 13.52 15.52
N ALA A 45 11.05 13.64 16.41
CA ALA A 45 10.52 12.49 17.14
C ALA A 45 9.95 11.45 16.14
N PRO A 46 10.19 10.15 16.35
CA PRO A 46 9.80 9.11 15.39
C PRO A 46 8.35 9.14 14.93
N THR A 47 7.41 9.36 15.86
CA THR A 47 5.97 9.44 15.56
C THR A 47 5.54 10.76 14.90
N GLU A 48 6.45 11.71 14.76
CA GLU A 48 6.26 12.99 14.07
C GLU A 48 6.94 13.01 12.68
N ARG A 49 7.64 11.92 12.30
CA ARG A 49 8.32 11.79 11.01
C ARG A 49 7.32 11.54 9.88
N LEU A 50 6.46 12.52 9.64
CA LEU A 50 5.57 12.59 8.48
C LEU A 50 5.82 13.88 7.70
N PRO A 51 5.71 13.85 6.36
CA PRO A 51 5.97 15.03 5.53
C PRO A 51 4.98 16.17 5.79
N TYR A 52 3.74 15.81 6.10
CA TYR A 52 2.64 16.74 6.33
C TYR A 52 1.79 16.33 7.54
N VAL A 53 1.37 17.31 8.34
CA VAL A 53 0.22 17.15 9.21
C VAL A 53 -1.01 17.25 8.30
N THR A 54 -1.78 16.18 8.24
CA THR A 54 -2.85 16.00 7.26
C THR A 54 -3.92 17.08 7.37
N ALA A 55 -4.12 17.78 6.28
CA ALA A 55 -5.31 18.59 6.03
C ALA A 55 -5.59 18.53 4.51
N PRO A 56 -6.81 18.23 4.07
CA PRO A 56 -7.96 17.87 4.89
C PRO A 56 -7.89 16.42 5.37
N ALA A 57 -8.11 16.21 6.65
CA ALA A 57 -8.29 14.87 7.23
C ALA A 57 -9.78 14.53 7.17
N LEU A 58 -10.11 13.33 6.67
CA LEU A 58 -11.47 12.79 6.70
C LEU A 58 -11.70 11.87 7.90
N GLY A 59 -10.72 11.77 8.81
CA GLY A 59 -10.74 10.88 9.96
C GLY A 59 -10.04 9.54 9.71
N GLU A 60 -9.09 9.51 8.77
CA GLU A 60 -8.24 8.33 8.54
C GLU A 60 -7.29 8.07 9.70
N GLY A 61 -7.01 6.81 9.95
CA GLY A 61 -6.15 6.40 11.05
C GLY A 61 -6.93 5.96 12.27
N ASP A 62 -6.20 5.68 13.35
CA ASP A 62 -6.71 5.14 14.61
C ASP A 62 -7.67 3.96 14.42
N THR A 63 -7.42 3.17 13.37
CA THR A 63 -8.23 2.00 13.06
C THR A 63 -8.08 0.95 14.16
N PRO A 64 -9.15 0.19 14.48
CA PRO A 64 -9.10 -0.73 15.60
C PRO A 64 -8.16 -1.92 15.34
N LEU A 65 -7.46 -2.35 16.40
CA LEU A 65 -6.78 -3.63 16.49
C LEU A 65 -7.73 -4.64 17.16
N LEU A 66 -8.36 -5.49 16.36
CA LEU A 66 -9.41 -6.40 16.80
C LEU A 66 -8.81 -7.71 17.34
N ARG A 67 -9.24 -8.13 18.54
CA ARG A 67 -9.06 -9.49 19.04
C ARG A 67 -10.30 -10.30 18.68
N LEU A 68 -10.11 -11.38 17.94
CA LEU A 68 -11.18 -12.28 17.55
C LEU A 68 -11.09 -13.56 18.40
N PRO A 69 -12.14 -13.94 19.18
CA PRO A 69 -12.08 -15.05 20.12
C PRO A 69 -11.67 -16.40 19.52
N TRP A 70 -11.88 -16.56 18.23
CA TRP A 70 -11.56 -17.79 17.49
C TRP A 70 -10.18 -17.74 16.79
N LEU A 71 -9.48 -16.62 16.84
CA LEU A 71 -8.17 -16.40 16.21
C LEU A 71 -7.10 -16.33 17.30
N GLU A 72 -6.60 -17.50 17.70
CA GLU A 72 -5.59 -17.59 18.74
C GLU A 72 -4.22 -17.06 18.26
N GLY A 73 -3.50 -16.34 19.12
CA GLY A 73 -2.15 -15.83 18.83
C GLY A 73 -2.09 -14.73 17.79
N ALA A 74 -3.23 -14.15 17.39
CA ALA A 74 -3.23 -13.03 16.46
C ALA A 74 -4.33 -12.00 16.75
N SER A 75 -4.08 -10.77 16.25
CA SER A 75 -5.05 -9.68 16.19
C SER A 75 -5.19 -9.20 14.75
N VAL A 76 -6.28 -8.51 14.45
CA VAL A 76 -6.55 -7.96 13.11
C VAL A 76 -6.51 -6.45 13.14
N LYS A 77 -5.57 -5.83 12.42
CA LYS A 77 -5.56 -4.40 12.16
C LYS A 77 -6.58 -4.09 11.07
N ASN A 78 -7.70 -3.48 11.47
CA ASN A 78 -8.87 -3.29 10.62
C ASN A 78 -8.78 -2.00 9.81
N GLU A 79 -7.98 -1.98 8.75
CA GLU A 79 -7.85 -0.84 7.84
C GLU A 79 -9.11 -0.58 6.99
N ALA A 80 -10.08 -1.50 6.99
CA ALA A 80 -11.40 -1.30 6.38
C ALA A 80 -12.24 -0.25 7.14
N ALA A 81 -11.86 0.12 8.35
CA ALA A 81 -12.53 1.15 9.15
C ALA A 81 -12.16 2.59 8.74
N ASN A 82 -11.22 2.78 7.83
CA ASN A 82 -10.91 4.11 7.30
C ASN A 82 -12.11 4.72 6.54
N PRO A 83 -12.20 6.05 6.39
CA PRO A 83 -13.36 6.78 5.83
C PRO A 83 -13.86 6.25 4.49
N THR A 84 -12.97 5.96 3.53
CA THR A 84 -13.40 5.36 2.25
C THR A 84 -13.37 3.82 2.26
N GLY A 85 -13.16 3.20 3.41
CA GLY A 85 -13.19 1.75 3.60
C GLY A 85 -11.89 1.04 3.22
N SER A 86 -10.72 1.68 3.23
CA SER A 86 -9.45 0.99 3.01
C SER A 86 -8.22 1.74 3.54
N HIS A 87 -7.10 1.01 3.69
CA HIS A 87 -5.79 1.56 4.00
C HIS A 87 -5.32 2.66 3.04
N LYS A 88 -5.92 2.77 1.85
CA LYS A 88 -5.56 3.77 0.84
C LYS A 88 -5.85 5.20 1.28
N ASP A 89 -6.71 5.39 2.24
CA ASP A 89 -7.01 6.68 2.83
C ASP A 89 -5.77 7.33 3.45
N ARG A 90 -4.93 6.54 4.13
CA ARG A 90 -3.67 7.02 4.71
C ARG A 90 -2.69 7.56 3.67
N PHE A 91 -2.62 6.89 2.54
CA PHE A 91 -1.83 7.31 1.39
C PHE A 91 -2.43 8.57 0.74
N ALA A 92 -3.74 8.56 0.49
CA ALA A 92 -4.46 9.66 -0.17
C ALA A 92 -4.37 10.95 0.65
N ALA A 93 -4.60 10.87 1.96
CA ALA A 93 -4.46 12.02 2.86
C ALA A 93 -3.09 12.69 2.74
N MET A 94 -2.02 11.87 2.78
CA MET A 94 -0.65 12.38 2.75
C MET A 94 -0.27 12.99 1.40
N VAL A 95 -0.61 12.31 0.29
CA VAL A 95 -0.24 12.79 -1.05
C VAL A 95 -1.10 13.99 -1.50
N VAL A 96 -2.35 14.07 -1.06
CA VAL A 96 -3.21 15.25 -1.32
C VAL A 96 -2.73 16.45 -0.50
N ALA A 97 -2.31 16.25 0.75
CA ALA A 97 -1.70 17.32 1.54
C ALA A 97 -0.43 17.86 0.85
N HIS A 98 0.38 16.97 0.27
CA HIS A 98 1.54 17.36 -0.54
C HIS A 98 1.12 18.17 -1.78
N ALA A 99 0.15 17.69 -2.54
CA ALA A 99 -0.32 18.38 -3.73
C ALA A 99 -0.80 19.81 -3.42
N ALA A 100 -1.63 19.96 -2.38
CA ALA A 100 -2.15 21.25 -1.96
C ALA A 100 -1.03 22.18 -1.47
N ALA A 101 -0.11 21.70 -0.64
CA ALA A 101 1.01 22.48 -0.13
C ALA A 101 2.03 22.90 -1.21
N SER A 102 2.13 22.13 -2.29
CA SER A 102 3.01 22.40 -3.43
C SER A 102 2.34 23.21 -4.54
N GLY A 103 1.08 23.59 -4.40
CA GLY A 103 0.37 24.44 -5.35
C GLY A 103 -0.16 23.71 -6.58
N TYR A 104 -0.25 22.37 -6.55
CA TYR A 104 -0.92 21.62 -7.61
C TYR A 104 -2.43 21.84 -7.57
N GLU A 105 -3.05 21.89 -8.73
CA GLU A 105 -4.51 22.00 -8.88
C GLU A 105 -5.17 20.65 -9.14
N ARG A 106 -4.39 19.64 -9.51
CA ARG A 106 -4.85 18.31 -9.90
C ARG A 106 -3.95 17.21 -9.34
N VAL A 107 -4.58 16.11 -8.96
CA VAL A 107 -3.91 14.83 -8.71
C VAL A 107 -4.36 13.80 -9.74
N ALA A 108 -3.45 12.94 -10.21
CA ALA A 108 -3.74 11.93 -11.23
C ALA A 108 -3.21 10.55 -10.85
N ILE A 109 -4.04 9.51 -10.98
CA ILE A 109 -3.71 8.14 -10.59
C ILE A 109 -4.15 7.10 -11.63
N SER A 110 -3.31 6.10 -11.86
CA SER A 110 -3.70 4.85 -12.52
C SER A 110 -4.19 3.85 -11.46
N SER A 111 -5.49 3.63 -11.38
CA SER A 111 -6.09 2.77 -10.35
C SER A 111 -7.31 2.02 -10.87
N SER A 112 -7.51 0.81 -10.34
CA SER A 112 -8.67 -0.04 -10.64
C SER A 112 -9.66 -0.17 -9.47
N GLY A 113 -9.55 0.67 -8.42
CA GLY A 113 -10.47 0.56 -7.28
C GLY A 113 -10.05 1.40 -6.07
N ASN A 114 -9.67 0.75 -4.98
CA ASN A 114 -9.47 1.35 -3.67
C ASN A 114 -8.64 2.66 -3.66
N ALA A 115 -7.54 2.71 -4.42
CA ALA A 115 -6.68 3.90 -4.45
C ALA A 115 -7.32 5.07 -5.20
N GLY A 116 -8.05 4.80 -6.30
CA GLY A 116 -8.77 5.83 -7.04
C GLY A 116 -9.89 6.45 -6.20
N LEU A 117 -10.70 5.62 -5.52
CA LEU A 117 -11.77 6.08 -4.64
C LEU A 117 -11.23 6.92 -3.47
N ALA A 118 -10.18 6.44 -2.81
CA ALA A 118 -9.55 7.20 -1.73
C ALA A 118 -9.01 8.54 -2.25
N LEU A 119 -8.23 8.53 -3.35
CA LEU A 119 -7.66 9.75 -3.88
C LEU A 119 -8.75 10.77 -4.28
N ALA A 120 -9.84 10.32 -4.92
CA ALA A 120 -10.95 11.17 -5.32
C ALA A 120 -11.62 11.84 -4.10
N ALA A 121 -11.87 11.08 -3.02
CA ALA A 121 -12.48 11.61 -1.81
C ALA A 121 -11.61 12.69 -1.15
N TYR A 122 -10.32 12.43 -0.99
CA TYR A 122 -9.39 13.40 -0.37
C TYR A 122 -9.14 14.62 -1.26
N ALA A 123 -9.05 14.42 -2.59
CA ALA A 123 -8.93 15.52 -3.54
C ALA A 123 -10.16 16.44 -3.52
N ALA A 124 -11.37 15.87 -3.51
CA ALA A 124 -12.62 16.63 -3.38
C ALA A 124 -12.64 17.45 -2.08
N ALA A 125 -12.25 16.85 -0.94
CA ALA A 125 -12.18 17.55 0.33
C ALA A 125 -11.13 18.67 0.35
N ALA A 126 -10.07 18.57 -0.46
CA ALA A 126 -9.04 19.59 -0.63
C ALA A 126 -9.36 20.64 -1.70
N GLY A 127 -10.46 20.50 -2.43
CA GLY A 127 -10.78 21.36 -3.57
C GLY A 127 -9.88 21.15 -4.78
N LEU A 128 -9.21 20.00 -4.88
CA LEU A 128 -8.35 19.65 -6.02
C LEU A 128 -9.13 18.82 -7.05
N ARG A 129 -8.80 18.98 -8.31
CA ARG A 129 -9.28 18.08 -9.37
C ARG A 129 -8.62 16.72 -9.24
N CYS A 130 -9.38 15.64 -9.50
CA CYS A 130 -8.86 14.28 -9.48
C CYS A 130 -9.10 13.59 -10.83
N THR A 131 -8.04 13.07 -11.47
CA THR A 131 -8.16 12.24 -12.66
C THR A 131 -7.81 10.80 -12.34
N VAL A 132 -8.70 9.88 -12.69
CA VAL A 132 -8.52 8.44 -12.48
C VAL A 132 -8.48 7.72 -13.83
N ALA A 133 -7.34 7.11 -14.16
CA ALA A 133 -7.20 6.21 -15.29
C ALA A 133 -7.55 4.78 -14.83
N GLY A 134 -8.78 4.34 -15.12
CA GLY A 134 -9.33 3.03 -14.77
C GLY A 134 -9.32 2.03 -15.93
N TYR A 135 -9.75 0.80 -15.67
CA TYR A 135 -10.02 -0.20 -16.71
C TYR A 135 -11.48 -0.14 -17.18
N THR A 136 -11.73 -0.47 -18.45
CA THR A 136 -13.08 -0.62 -19.01
C THR A 136 -13.93 -1.64 -18.25
N ARG A 137 -13.31 -2.65 -17.58
CA ARG A 137 -13.95 -3.65 -16.74
C ARG A 137 -14.21 -3.18 -15.29
N LEU A 138 -13.98 -1.89 -14.98
CA LEU A 138 -14.27 -1.35 -13.65
C LEU A 138 -15.76 -1.50 -13.35
N PRO A 139 -16.16 -2.10 -12.19
CA PRO A 139 -17.57 -2.29 -11.82
C PRO A 139 -18.34 -0.97 -11.81
N GLU A 140 -19.59 -1.01 -12.28
CA GLU A 140 -20.45 0.18 -12.36
C GLU A 140 -20.58 0.92 -11.01
N PRO A 141 -20.80 0.24 -9.86
CA PRO A 141 -20.87 0.95 -8.57
C PRO A 141 -19.61 1.72 -8.21
N VAL A 142 -18.44 1.30 -8.69
CA VAL A 142 -17.18 2.03 -8.47
C VAL A 142 -17.10 3.27 -9.37
N ARG A 143 -17.59 3.18 -10.62
CA ARG A 143 -17.67 4.30 -11.57
C ARG A 143 -18.60 5.39 -11.04
N GLU A 144 -19.81 5.00 -10.57
CA GLU A 144 -20.78 5.90 -9.98
C GLU A 144 -20.18 6.65 -8.78
N ARG A 145 -19.54 5.94 -7.84
CA ARG A 145 -18.87 6.56 -6.68
C ARG A 145 -17.76 7.53 -7.06
N LEU A 146 -16.97 7.21 -8.10
CA LEU A 146 -15.96 8.13 -8.62
C LEU A 146 -16.59 9.39 -9.22
N ALA A 147 -17.70 9.24 -9.95
CA ALA A 147 -18.46 10.35 -10.50
C ALA A 147 -19.08 11.23 -9.38
N ASP A 148 -19.67 10.62 -8.36
CA ASP A 148 -20.23 11.33 -7.19
C ASP A 148 -19.16 12.15 -6.44
N LEU A 149 -17.91 11.67 -6.43
CA LEU A 149 -16.77 12.38 -5.86
C LEU A 149 -16.16 13.42 -6.82
N GLY A 150 -16.77 13.63 -7.99
CA GLY A 150 -16.31 14.60 -8.99
C GLY A 150 -15.00 14.22 -9.68
N ALA A 151 -14.63 12.94 -9.70
CA ALA A 151 -13.43 12.48 -10.37
C ALA A 151 -13.64 12.43 -11.89
N ASP A 152 -12.63 12.92 -12.64
CA ASP A 152 -12.50 12.80 -14.08
C ASP A 152 -12.02 11.38 -14.42
N LEU A 153 -12.97 10.47 -14.71
CA LEU A 153 -12.71 9.04 -14.93
C LEU A 153 -12.51 8.72 -16.40
N HIS A 154 -11.32 8.23 -16.74
CA HIS A 154 -10.98 7.73 -18.08
C HIS A 154 -10.80 6.20 -18.02
N LEU A 155 -11.46 5.47 -18.93
CA LEU A 155 -11.45 4.02 -18.98
C LEU A 155 -10.65 3.49 -20.18
N PHE A 156 -9.76 2.55 -19.90
CA PHE A 156 -8.85 1.98 -20.89
C PHE A 156 -8.88 0.46 -20.87
N ALA A 157 -8.49 -0.17 -21.98
CA ALA A 157 -8.40 -1.62 -22.09
C ALA A 157 -7.09 -2.16 -21.50
N THR A 158 -6.00 -1.40 -21.58
CA THR A 158 -4.64 -1.86 -21.26
C THR A 158 -3.94 -0.98 -20.23
N ASP A 159 -2.92 -1.53 -19.57
CA ASP A 159 -2.04 -0.80 -18.65
C ASP A 159 -1.25 0.29 -19.39
N ALA A 160 -0.81 0.03 -20.62
CA ALA A 160 -0.03 0.98 -21.40
C ALA A 160 -0.82 2.27 -21.68
N GLU A 161 -2.10 2.16 -22.05
CA GLU A 161 -2.98 3.32 -22.27
C GLU A 161 -3.19 4.11 -20.98
N ARG A 162 -3.45 3.41 -19.84
CA ARG A 162 -3.62 4.03 -18.54
C ARG A 162 -2.37 4.81 -18.11
N VAL A 163 -1.20 4.21 -18.25
CA VAL A 163 0.08 4.84 -17.94
C VAL A 163 0.38 5.97 -18.91
N GLY A 164 -0.03 5.84 -20.17
CA GLY A 164 0.08 6.89 -21.19
C GLY A 164 -0.61 8.19 -20.76
N LEU A 165 -1.87 8.11 -20.30
CA LEU A 165 -2.59 9.27 -19.75
C LEU A 165 -1.86 9.87 -18.54
N ILE A 166 -1.43 9.03 -17.59
CA ILE A 166 -0.74 9.56 -16.40
C ILE A 166 0.58 10.22 -16.77
N ARG A 167 1.30 9.70 -17.76
CA ARG A 167 2.55 10.29 -18.28
C ARG A 167 2.31 11.66 -18.92
N GLU A 168 1.24 11.78 -19.72
CA GLU A 168 0.81 13.05 -20.30
C GLU A 168 0.48 14.09 -19.23
N LEU A 169 -0.31 13.68 -18.22
CA LEU A 169 -0.70 14.55 -17.11
C LEU A 169 0.49 14.93 -16.21
N ALA A 170 1.44 14.03 -15.99
CA ALA A 170 2.67 14.30 -15.22
C ALA A 170 3.58 15.37 -15.88
N ALA A 171 3.45 15.60 -17.15
CA ALA A 171 4.18 16.66 -17.86
C ALA A 171 3.57 18.07 -17.66
N ARG A 172 2.38 18.16 -17.05
CA ARG A 172 1.69 19.43 -16.79
C ARG A 172 2.14 20.01 -15.44
N PRO A 173 2.44 21.31 -15.36
CA PRO A 173 2.93 21.93 -14.13
C PRO A 173 1.86 22.01 -13.02
N ASP A 174 0.57 21.92 -13.39
CA ASP A 174 -0.58 21.97 -12.48
C ASP A 174 -0.97 20.60 -11.89
N THR A 175 -0.31 19.51 -12.27
CA THR A 175 -0.75 18.15 -11.99
C THR A 175 0.31 17.32 -11.28
N LEU A 176 -0.04 16.75 -10.11
CA LEU A 176 0.78 15.74 -9.44
C LEU A 176 0.38 14.34 -9.90
N ALA A 177 1.31 13.63 -10.55
CA ALA A 177 1.15 12.20 -10.84
C ALA A 177 1.41 11.37 -9.57
N VAL A 178 0.35 10.74 -9.05
CA VAL A 178 0.39 9.96 -7.80
C VAL A 178 0.90 8.53 -8.06
N SER A 179 0.57 7.94 -9.20
CA SER A 179 1.17 6.70 -9.68
C SER A 179 2.49 6.99 -10.37
N ASN A 180 3.49 6.16 -10.08
CA ASN A 180 4.76 6.20 -10.82
C ASN A 180 4.55 5.77 -12.28
N ILE A 181 5.28 6.39 -13.20
CA ILE A 181 5.22 6.15 -14.65
C ILE A 181 6.45 5.42 -15.21
N ALA A 182 7.32 4.89 -14.35
CA ALA A 182 8.45 4.05 -14.74
C ALA A 182 7.99 2.68 -15.24
N GLU A 183 8.78 2.06 -16.11
CA GLU A 183 8.62 0.67 -16.56
C GLU A 183 9.95 -0.08 -16.37
N PRO A 184 9.97 -1.15 -15.54
CA PRO A 184 8.87 -1.68 -14.71
C PRO A 184 8.46 -0.70 -13.60
N PHE A 185 7.21 -0.85 -13.12
CA PHE A 185 6.67 -0.01 -12.04
C PHE A 185 7.49 -0.12 -10.75
N VAL A 186 7.68 1.01 -10.08
CA VAL A 186 8.43 1.10 -8.83
C VAL A 186 7.57 1.36 -7.59
N GLY A 187 6.26 1.50 -7.75
CA GLY A 187 5.32 1.82 -6.66
C GLY A 187 4.61 3.16 -6.89
N CYS A 188 4.10 3.75 -5.82
CA CYS A 188 3.42 5.04 -5.83
C CYS A 188 4.32 6.16 -5.29
N HIS A 189 3.77 7.37 -5.22
CA HIS A 189 4.48 8.57 -4.76
C HIS A 189 5.07 8.38 -3.33
N PRO A 190 6.37 8.65 -3.10
CA PRO A 190 7.02 8.37 -1.82
C PRO A 190 6.39 9.11 -0.63
N ILE A 191 5.95 10.35 -0.83
CA ILE A 191 5.26 11.13 0.22
C ILE A 191 3.96 10.44 0.66
N GLY A 192 3.17 9.91 -0.28
CA GLY A 192 1.94 9.17 0.06
C GLY A 192 2.22 7.88 0.85
N ILE A 193 3.32 7.19 0.55
CA ILE A 193 3.72 5.94 1.24
C ILE A 193 4.00 6.18 2.72
N GLU A 194 4.48 7.37 3.09
CA GLU A 194 4.72 7.74 4.49
C GLU A 194 3.48 7.65 5.37
N GLY A 195 2.29 7.88 4.80
CA GLY A 195 1.02 7.71 5.52
C GLY A 195 0.81 6.31 6.10
N TYR A 196 1.40 5.28 5.49
CA TYR A 196 1.30 3.90 5.99
C TYR A 196 2.15 3.64 7.24
N LYS A 197 3.13 4.47 7.59
CA LYS A 197 3.92 4.33 8.83
C LYS A 197 3.03 4.38 10.07
N ARG A 198 1.97 5.18 10.04
CA ARG A 198 1.01 5.28 11.14
C ARG A 198 0.39 3.93 11.52
N ILE A 199 0.24 2.99 10.58
CA ILE A 199 -0.25 1.64 10.87
C ILE A 199 0.69 0.93 11.87
N ALA A 200 2.00 1.03 11.69
CA ALA A 200 2.97 0.45 12.59
C ALA A 200 2.94 1.10 13.97
N TRP A 201 2.84 2.42 14.04
CA TRP A 201 2.76 3.16 15.30
C TRP A 201 1.49 2.82 16.08
N GLU A 202 0.36 2.73 15.38
CA GLU A 202 -0.92 2.33 15.98
C GLU A 202 -0.88 0.88 16.46
N ILE A 203 -0.32 -0.05 15.68
CA ILE A 203 -0.14 -1.45 16.12
C ILE A 203 0.71 -1.49 17.40
N ALA A 204 1.84 -0.78 17.43
CA ALA A 204 2.72 -0.75 18.60
C ALA A 204 2.03 -0.15 19.84
N GLY A 205 1.18 0.86 19.67
CA GLY A 205 0.44 1.49 20.77
C GLY A 205 -0.81 0.73 21.23
N GLN A 206 -1.42 -0.06 20.34
CA GLN A 206 -2.68 -0.78 20.60
C GLN A 206 -2.47 -2.24 21.05
N ALA A 207 -1.34 -2.86 20.69
CA ALA A 207 -1.06 -4.25 21.03
C ALA A 207 -0.76 -4.38 22.53
N ALA A 208 -1.43 -5.33 23.20
CA ALA A 208 -1.15 -5.66 24.61
C ALA A 208 0.06 -6.60 24.75
N GLU A 209 0.50 -7.22 23.67
CA GLU A 209 1.59 -8.19 23.60
C GLU A 209 2.62 -7.74 22.59
N GLU A 210 3.86 -8.21 22.72
CA GLU A 210 4.91 -7.94 21.74
C GLU A 210 4.53 -8.53 20.37
N VAL A 211 4.42 -7.69 19.34
CA VAL A 211 4.11 -8.12 17.99
C VAL A 211 5.38 -8.62 17.31
N ARG A 212 5.46 -9.91 17.06
CA ARG A 212 6.61 -10.55 16.40
C ARG A 212 6.43 -10.70 14.89
N HIS A 213 5.19 -10.72 14.42
CA HIS A 213 4.85 -10.97 13.02
C HIS A 213 3.75 -10.03 12.55
N VAL A 214 3.86 -9.53 11.32
CA VAL A 214 2.78 -8.81 10.65
C VAL A 214 2.54 -9.45 9.27
N VAL A 215 1.31 -9.84 8.99
CA VAL A 215 0.91 -10.48 7.73
C VAL A 215 0.14 -9.47 6.88
N VAL A 216 0.63 -9.19 5.66
CA VAL A 216 0.16 -8.07 4.83
C VAL A 216 -0.15 -8.53 3.40
N PRO A 217 -1.36 -8.29 2.87
CA PRO A 217 -1.63 -8.53 1.46
C PRO A 217 -0.79 -7.59 0.59
N THR A 218 -0.18 -8.08 -0.47
CA THR A 218 0.72 -7.25 -1.27
C THR A 218 0.49 -7.35 -2.77
N SER A 219 0.56 -6.20 -3.45
CA SER A 219 0.80 -6.08 -4.88
C SER A 219 2.24 -5.63 -5.12
N ARG A 220 2.51 -4.33 -5.03
CA ARG A 220 3.82 -3.70 -5.27
C ARG A 220 4.60 -3.35 -4.01
N GLY A 221 4.06 -3.65 -2.82
CA GLY A 221 4.75 -3.52 -1.53
C GLY A 221 4.80 -2.13 -0.91
N ASP A 222 4.10 -1.13 -1.44
CA ASP A 222 4.04 0.22 -0.86
C ASP A 222 3.57 0.21 0.60
N LEU A 223 2.48 -0.53 0.88
CA LEU A 223 1.94 -0.71 2.22
C LEU A 223 2.96 -1.37 3.16
N ALA A 224 3.55 -2.47 2.71
CA ALA A 224 4.53 -3.22 3.50
C ALA A 224 5.78 -2.39 3.79
N TRP A 225 6.24 -1.60 2.80
CA TRP A 225 7.38 -0.69 2.98
C TRP A 225 7.07 0.39 4.02
N GLY A 226 5.90 1.02 3.95
CA GLY A 226 5.48 2.00 4.95
C GLY A 226 5.37 1.41 6.35
N ILE A 227 4.77 0.21 6.50
CA ILE A 227 4.70 -0.49 7.79
C ILE A 227 6.10 -0.83 8.31
N HIS A 228 6.99 -1.37 7.46
CA HIS A 228 8.37 -1.65 7.84
C HIS A 228 9.09 -0.40 8.36
N ARG A 229 8.99 0.71 7.60
CA ARG A 229 9.59 1.98 7.99
C ARG A 229 9.04 2.50 9.32
N GLY A 230 7.72 2.42 9.51
CA GLY A 230 7.08 2.85 10.74
C GLY A 230 7.60 2.11 11.97
N PHE A 231 7.76 0.79 11.91
CA PHE A 231 8.36 0.00 13.00
C PHE A 231 9.85 0.26 13.18
N ALA A 232 10.61 0.37 12.07
CA ALA A 232 12.06 0.60 12.12
C ALA A 232 12.44 1.95 12.74
N GLU A 233 11.53 2.93 12.70
CA GLU A 233 11.71 4.26 13.29
C GLU A 233 11.32 4.34 14.77
N LEU A 234 10.61 3.34 15.32
CA LEU A 234 10.21 3.33 16.74
C LEU A 234 11.39 2.95 17.65
N PRO A 235 11.75 3.81 18.64
CA PRO A 235 12.85 3.52 19.53
C PRO A 235 12.50 2.36 20.47
N GLY A 236 13.49 1.50 20.75
CA GLY A 236 13.36 0.41 21.71
C GLY A 236 12.43 -0.74 21.27
N THR A 237 11.95 -0.73 20.04
CA THR A 237 11.15 -1.84 19.48
C THR A 237 12.00 -2.69 18.54
N THR A 238 11.82 -4.01 18.61
CA THR A 238 12.32 -4.90 17.56
C THR A 238 11.27 -4.94 16.44
N PRO A 239 11.60 -4.51 15.20
CA PRO A 239 10.65 -4.57 14.11
C PRO A 239 10.14 -6.00 13.89
N PRO A 240 8.82 -6.21 13.73
CA PRO A 240 8.26 -7.52 13.47
C PRO A 240 8.67 -8.05 12.09
N ARG A 241 8.67 -9.37 11.93
CA ARG A 241 8.83 -10.03 10.64
C ARG A 241 7.60 -9.77 9.76
N LEU A 242 7.82 -9.29 8.55
CA LEU A 242 6.74 -9.00 7.60
C LEU A 242 6.54 -10.17 6.64
N HIS A 243 5.37 -10.79 6.69
CA HIS A 243 4.97 -11.85 5.78
C HIS A 243 4.03 -11.27 4.73
N LEU A 244 4.51 -11.16 3.48
CA LEU A 244 3.77 -10.55 2.40
C LEU A 244 3.00 -11.59 1.61
N VAL A 245 1.68 -11.39 1.47
CA VAL A 245 0.78 -12.35 0.81
C VAL A 245 0.47 -11.89 -0.60
N GLU A 246 0.70 -12.78 -1.57
CA GLU A 246 0.48 -12.54 -3.00
C GLU A 246 -0.36 -13.67 -3.64
N PRO A 247 -1.07 -13.41 -4.77
CA PRO A 247 -1.96 -14.42 -5.37
C PRO A 247 -1.23 -15.53 -6.14
N PHE A 248 -0.05 -15.24 -6.65
CA PHE A 248 0.85 -16.16 -7.35
C PHE A 248 2.30 -15.68 -7.17
N PRO A 249 3.32 -16.54 -7.43
CA PRO A 249 4.72 -16.23 -7.13
C PRO A 249 5.26 -15.05 -7.96
N ARG A 250 5.50 -13.90 -7.31
CA ARG A 250 6.24 -12.74 -7.82
C ARG A 250 7.37 -12.41 -6.87
N LEU A 251 7.02 -11.97 -5.66
CA LEU A 251 7.98 -11.70 -4.60
C LEU A 251 8.64 -13.00 -4.11
N ALA A 252 7.87 -14.09 -4.01
CA ALA A 252 8.43 -15.41 -3.68
C ALA A 252 9.47 -15.86 -4.72
N ALA A 253 9.22 -15.63 -6.03
CA ALA A 253 10.19 -15.91 -7.08
C ALA A 253 11.44 -15.01 -6.95
N VAL A 254 11.28 -13.74 -6.62
CA VAL A 254 12.40 -12.80 -6.39
C VAL A 254 13.24 -13.23 -5.19
N LEU A 255 12.61 -13.65 -4.11
CA LEU A 255 13.33 -14.19 -2.94
C LEU A 255 14.08 -15.49 -3.25
N ALA A 256 13.61 -16.24 -4.25
CA ALA A 256 14.28 -17.43 -4.78
C ALA A 256 15.34 -17.13 -5.86
N GLY A 257 15.65 -15.84 -6.13
CA GLY A 257 16.72 -15.40 -7.03
C GLY A 257 16.28 -14.86 -8.40
N ALA A 258 14.98 -14.75 -8.68
CA ALA A 258 14.51 -14.09 -9.89
C ALA A 258 14.78 -12.57 -9.84
N PRO A 259 14.94 -11.88 -10.99
CA PRO A 259 15.24 -10.45 -10.99
C PRO A 259 14.03 -9.62 -10.51
N VAL A 260 14.27 -8.65 -9.65
CA VAL A 260 13.27 -7.64 -9.26
C VAL A 260 12.88 -6.82 -10.48
N GLY A 261 11.59 -6.61 -10.70
CA GLY A 261 11.05 -5.92 -11.88
C GLY A 261 10.80 -6.84 -13.06
N GLY A 262 11.07 -8.15 -12.93
CA GLY A 262 10.66 -9.15 -13.90
C GLY A 262 9.13 -9.24 -14.04
N HIS A 263 8.70 -9.75 -15.19
CA HIS A 263 7.29 -10.10 -15.42
C HIS A 263 7.05 -11.55 -14.97
N PHE A 264 6.11 -11.73 -14.05
CA PHE A 264 5.78 -13.05 -13.48
C PHE A 264 4.39 -13.48 -13.98
N PRO A 265 4.30 -14.61 -14.71
CA PRO A 265 3.02 -15.12 -15.16
C PRO A 265 2.20 -15.66 -13.98
N GLY A 266 0.89 -15.48 -14.03
CA GLY A 266 -0.03 -15.98 -13.02
C GLY A 266 -1.41 -15.35 -13.13
N ASP A 267 -2.35 -15.94 -12.42
CA ASP A 267 -3.72 -15.44 -12.34
C ASP A 267 -4.04 -15.04 -10.90
N SER A 268 -4.50 -13.82 -10.73
CA SER A 268 -4.97 -13.31 -9.44
C SER A 268 -6.43 -13.67 -9.15
N GLY A 269 -7.17 -14.20 -10.13
CA GLY A 269 -8.59 -14.49 -10.00
C GLY A 269 -9.36 -13.27 -9.46
N ARG A 270 -10.06 -13.46 -8.34
CA ARG A 270 -10.85 -12.40 -7.67
C ARG A 270 -10.03 -11.50 -6.74
N LEU A 271 -8.71 -11.67 -6.65
CA LEU A 271 -7.83 -10.89 -5.77
C LEU A 271 -7.34 -9.60 -6.46
N SER A 272 -8.27 -8.80 -6.97
CA SER A 272 -8.01 -7.65 -7.84
C SER A 272 -7.14 -6.57 -7.17
N SER A 273 -7.24 -6.38 -5.84
CA SER A 273 -6.49 -5.35 -5.11
C SER A 273 -5.01 -5.71 -4.92
N ILE A 274 -4.65 -6.98 -5.08
CA ILE A 274 -3.26 -7.47 -5.02
C ILE A 274 -2.80 -8.08 -6.34
N ALA A 275 -3.54 -7.84 -7.42
CA ALA A 275 -3.18 -8.24 -8.78
C ALA A 275 -1.94 -7.50 -9.32
N GLY A 276 -1.52 -7.86 -10.52
CA GLY A 276 -0.36 -7.32 -11.23
C GLY A 276 0.75 -8.36 -11.36
N HIS A 277 1.57 -8.19 -12.39
CA HIS A 277 2.58 -9.20 -12.81
C HIS A 277 4.02 -8.82 -12.45
N THR A 278 4.21 -7.77 -11.64
CA THR A 278 5.53 -7.30 -11.22
C THR A 278 5.59 -7.15 -9.71
N THR A 279 6.81 -7.16 -9.17
CA THR A 279 7.07 -6.74 -7.79
C THR A 279 8.16 -5.67 -7.77
N THR A 280 8.42 -5.07 -6.62
CA THR A 280 9.30 -3.90 -6.50
C THR A 280 10.47 -4.14 -5.54
N VAL A 281 11.49 -3.29 -5.65
CA VAL A 281 12.63 -3.30 -4.72
C VAL A 281 12.18 -3.08 -3.28
N GLN A 282 11.21 -2.20 -3.06
CA GLN A 282 10.70 -1.91 -1.70
C GLN A 282 9.97 -3.10 -1.09
N ALA A 283 9.20 -3.87 -1.87
CA ALA A 283 8.59 -5.11 -1.39
C ALA A 283 9.64 -6.13 -0.98
N HIS A 284 10.65 -6.35 -1.83
CA HIS A 284 11.77 -7.23 -1.55
C HIS A 284 12.54 -6.79 -0.30
N ARG A 285 12.89 -5.50 -0.18
CA ARG A 285 13.61 -4.97 0.98
C ARG A 285 12.82 -5.05 2.28
N ALA A 286 11.51 -4.80 2.24
CA ALA A 286 10.65 -4.92 3.42
C ALA A 286 10.73 -6.34 4.02
N VAL A 287 10.69 -7.38 3.18
CA VAL A 287 10.85 -8.77 3.63
C VAL A 287 12.27 -9.04 4.13
N MET A 288 13.29 -8.68 3.35
CA MET A 288 14.68 -8.95 3.71
C MET A 288 15.12 -8.27 5.00
N LEU A 289 14.77 -6.99 5.18
CA LEU A 289 15.16 -6.21 6.37
C LEU A 289 14.39 -6.62 7.63
N SER A 290 13.17 -7.13 7.49
CA SER A 290 12.37 -7.62 8.62
C SER A 290 12.64 -9.10 8.96
N GLY A 291 13.37 -9.84 8.12
CA GLY A 291 13.54 -11.28 8.26
C GLY A 291 12.24 -12.07 8.06
N GLY A 292 11.31 -11.52 7.28
CA GLY A 292 10.01 -12.12 6.97
C GLY A 292 10.02 -13.07 5.77
N SER A 293 8.86 -13.22 5.11
CA SER A 293 8.70 -14.13 3.96
C SER A 293 7.67 -13.63 2.95
N ALA A 294 7.59 -14.27 1.78
CA ALA A 294 6.48 -14.14 0.85
C ALA A 294 5.63 -15.40 0.87
N MET A 295 4.30 -15.23 0.92
CA MET A 295 3.32 -16.31 0.98
C MET A 295 2.40 -16.23 -0.22
N VAL A 296 2.19 -17.37 -0.90
CA VAL A 296 1.24 -17.44 -2.02
C VAL A 296 -0.09 -18.01 -1.51
N VAL A 297 -1.16 -17.25 -1.72
CA VAL A 297 -2.53 -17.67 -1.40
C VAL A 297 -3.39 -17.51 -2.65
N SER A 298 -3.93 -18.61 -3.17
CA SER A 298 -4.75 -18.62 -4.37
C SER A 298 -6.11 -17.92 -4.17
N SER A 299 -6.75 -17.56 -5.27
CA SER A 299 -8.13 -17.00 -5.25
C SER A 299 -9.12 -17.97 -4.61
N ASP A 300 -9.01 -19.28 -4.87
CA ASP A 300 -9.93 -20.29 -4.33
C ASP A 300 -9.79 -20.38 -2.80
N THR A 301 -8.55 -20.46 -2.29
CA THR A 301 -8.29 -20.44 -0.83
C THR A 301 -8.82 -19.16 -0.18
N ALA A 302 -8.66 -18.02 -0.87
CA ALA A 302 -9.21 -16.75 -0.37
C ALA A 302 -10.74 -16.73 -0.38
N ASP A 303 -11.41 -17.36 -1.35
CA ASP A 303 -12.88 -17.49 -1.39
C ASP A 303 -13.40 -18.35 -0.24
N GLU A 304 -12.72 -19.44 0.11
CA GLU A 304 -13.05 -20.25 1.29
C GLU A 304 -12.98 -19.43 2.58
N TRP A 305 -11.90 -18.69 2.77
CA TRP A 305 -11.72 -17.81 3.92
C TRP A 305 -12.73 -16.66 3.94
N TYR A 306 -13.01 -16.08 2.78
CA TYR A 306 -14.02 -15.04 2.64
C TYR A 306 -15.41 -15.54 3.11
N ALA A 307 -15.82 -16.72 2.66
CA ALA A 307 -17.10 -17.32 3.09
C ALA A 307 -17.12 -17.60 4.60
N ARG A 308 -16.03 -18.16 5.17
CA ARG A 308 -15.90 -18.41 6.63
C ARG A 308 -16.00 -17.12 7.45
N LEU A 309 -15.41 -16.03 6.98
CA LEU A 309 -15.39 -14.74 7.68
C LEU A 309 -16.73 -14.02 7.56
N CYS A 310 -17.36 -14.03 6.38
CA CYS A 310 -18.72 -13.52 6.19
C CYS A 310 -19.72 -14.24 7.10
N GLY A 311 -19.61 -15.57 7.22
CA GLY A 311 -20.43 -16.37 8.13
C GLY A 311 -20.23 -16.04 9.63
N ARG A 312 -19.14 -15.30 9.98
CA ARG A 312 -18.86 -14.76 11.31
C ARG A 312 -19.15 -13.25 11.43
N GLY A 313 -19.75 -12.63 10.40
CA GLY A 313 -20.08 -11.20 10.39
C GLY A 313 -18.91 -10.27 10.06
N HIS A 314 -17.78 -10.78 9.54
CA HIS A 314 -16.66 -9.95 9.11
C HIS A 314 -16.79 -9.56 7.65
N VAL A 315 -16.59 -8.30 7.34
CA VAL A 315 -16.95 -7.66 6.06
C VAL A 315 -15.70 -7.15 5.30
N TRP A 316 -14.66 -7.97 5.17
CA TRP A 316 -13.44 -7.64 4.45
C TRP A 316 -13.45 -8.16 3.00
N GLU A 317 -12.76 -7.46 2.10
CA GLU A 317 -12.63 -7.91 0.70
C GLU A 317 -11.78 -9.17 0.57
N ARG A 318 -11.91 -9.90 -0.56
CA ARG A 318 -11.16 -11.15 -0.81
C ARG A 318 -9.66 -11.00 -0.72
N SER A 319 -9.11 -9.91 -1.24
CA SER A 319 -7.66 -9.66 -1.13
C SER A 319 -7.21 -9.47 0.33
N SER A 320 -8.06 -8.88 1.17
CA SER A 320 -7.78 -8.67 2.59
C SER A 320 -7.77 -9.98 3.37
N VAL A 321 -8.66 -10.90 3.05
CA VAL A 321 -8.79 -12.16 3.83
C VAL A 321 -7.67 -13.17 3.56
N THR A 322 -6.85 -12.96 2.55
CA THR A 322 -5.69 -13.82 2.26
C THR A 322 -4.72 -13.95 3.43
N VAL A 323 -4.66 -12.95 4.31
CA VAL A 323 -3.79 -12.96 5.49
C VAL A 323 -4.15 -14.04 6.50
N PHE A 324 -5.42 -14.46 6.56
CA PHE A 324 -5.86 -15.53 7.47
C PHE A 324 -5.36 -16.90 7.00
N ALA A 325 -5.46 -17.19 5.70
CA ALA A 325 -4.91 -18.40 5.11
C ALA A 325 -3.37 -18.47 5.27
N ALA A 326 -2.70 -17.34 5.02
CA ALA A 326 -1.27 -17.23 5.22
C ALA A 326 -0.87 -17.43 6.69
N TYR A 327 -1.60 -16.86 7.63
CA TYR A 327 -1.36 -17.02 9.06
C TYR A 327 -1.49 -18.50 9.51
N GLU A 328 -2.59 -19.19 9.14
CA GLU A 328 -2.74 -20.61 9.46
C GLU A 328 -1.55 -21.43 8.96
N ARG A 329 -1.12 -21.17 7.71
CA ARG A 329 0.01 -21.88 7.12
C ARG A 329 1.33 -21.57 7.83
N LEU A 330 1.61 -20.29 8.15
CA LEU A 330 2.80 -19.89 8.89
C LEU A 330 2.86 -20.52 10.28
N ARG A 331 1.70 -20.69 10.95
CA ARG A 331 1.57 -21.43 12.21
C ARG A 331 1.86 -22.92 12.03
N ALA A 332 1.26 -23.53 11.01
CA ALA A 332 1.43 -24.97 10.74
C ALA A 332 2.88 -25.33 10.36
N GLU A 333 3.58 -24.43 9.65
CA GLU A 333 4.98 -24.57 9.27
C GLU A 333 5.96 -24.22 10.42
N GLY A 334 5.47 -23.74 11.57
CA GLY A 334 6.30 -23.34 12.71
C GLY A 334 7.07 -22.02 12.50
N THR A 335 6.79 -21.28 11.45
CA THR A 335 7.39 -19.96 11.20
C THR A 335 6.92 -18.94 12.24
N ILE A 336 5.66 -19.04 12.66
CA ILE A 336 5.11 -18.33 13.81
C ILE A 336 5.00 -19.34 14.97
N GLY A 337 5.86 -19.19 15.97
CA GLY A 337 5.97 -20.09 17.10
C GLY A 337 4.75 -20.07 18.04
N ALA A 338 4.60 -21.11 18.88
CA ALA A 338 3.62 -21.09 19.95
C ALA A 338 3.97 -19.96 20.93
N GLY A 339 3.00 -19.09 21.23
CA GLY A 339 3.22 -17.92 22.12
C GLY A 339 3.73 -16.67 21.44
N GLU A 340 4.07 -16.69 20.14
CA GLU A 340 4.35 -15.49 19.37
C GLU A 340 3.05 -14.85 18.86
N HIS A 341 2.95 -13.52 19.01
CA HIS A 341 1.78 -12.77 18.57
C HIS A 341 1.97 -12.21 17.15
N ALA A 342 0.94 -12.37 16.32
CA ALA A 342 0.88 -11.84 14.95
C ALA A 342 -0.21 -10.77 14.80
N VAL A 343 0.02 -9.83 13.88
CA VAL A 343 -1.02 -8.89 13.44
C VAL A 343 -1.33 -9.13 11.96
N LEU A 344 -2.59 -9.38 11.65
CA LEU A 344 -3.12 -9.56 10.31
C LEU A 344 -3.70 -8.23 9.82
N VAL A 345 -3.24 -7.71 8.67
CA VAL A 345 -3.74 -6.43 8.16
C VAL A 345 -4.91 -6.65 7.21
N ALA A 346 -6.13 -6.40 7.68
CA ALA A 346 -7.34 -6.41 6.86
C ALA A 346 -7.47 -5.06 6.13
N THR A 347 -7.09 -5.04 4.88
CA THR A 347 -6.77 -3.80 4.14
C THR A 347 -7.98 -3.03 3.63
N SER A 348 -9.13 -3.68 3.40
CA SER A 348 -10.26 -3.04 2.74
C SER A 348 -11.59 -3.73 3.04
N HIS A 349 -12.65 -2.94 3.02
CA HIS A 349 -14.03 -3.36 3.19
C HIS A 349 -14.57 -4.04 1.94
N PHE A 350 -15.44 -5.06 2.10
CA PHE A 350 -15.95 -5.85 0.97
C PHE A 350 -16.87 -5.06 0.02
N PHE A 351 -17.50 -3.98 0.47
CA PHE A 351 -18.33 -3.11 -0.37
C PHE A 351 -17.54 -2.31 -1.44
N LYS A 352 -16.22 -2.30 -1.39
CA LYS A 352 -15.42 -1.56 -2.37
C LYS A 352 -15.27 -2.28 -3.72
N GLY A 353 -15.49 -3.59 -3.74
CA GLY A 353 -15.44 -4.41 -4.95
C GLY A 353 -16.78 -4.71 -5.58
N LEU A 354 -17.85 -4.08 -5.10
CA LEU A 354 -19.21 -4.23 -5.62
C LEU A 354 -19.50 -3.17 -6.65
#